data_021fe74450081c8cbb0255a88de4f1a6
#
_entry.id   021fe74450081c8cbb0255a88de4f1a6
#
_cell.length_a   1.000
_cell.length_b   1.000
_cell.length_c   1.000
_cell.angle_alpha   90.00
_cell.angle_beta   90.00
_cell.angle_gamma   90.00
#
_symmetry.space_group_name_H-M   'P 1'
#
loop_
_entity.id
_entity.type
_entity.pdbx_description
1 polymer ?
#
loop_
_entity_poly.entity_id
_entity_poly.type
_entity_poly.pdbx_seq_one_letter_code
_entity_poly.pdbx_strand_id
1 'polypeptide(L)'
;MNLPSSQPLLSVKDLTIRFGGLYALNKINFEMHSHESLGMIGPNGSGKSTFVNVLTGHFTPLSGEMVFANQTMLGQSSHKLVEMGLCRTYQAVRVFGNLTVQRNIDISSLLLQDAGISQEQYKLYLDWLNLNPVLNKLAKDITLFEQRKLELMMRLTLRPKLLMLDEPVGGLATSEVNEMIQLLKELKQYTSIFVIEHTMRVIKELADRVVVLIAGEKIADGPPAEILTNQRVINEYLGI
;
A
#
# COMPACT_ATOMS: atom_id res chain seq x y z
N MET A 1 -11.56 0.04 -23.69
CA MET A 1 -10.94 1.24 -23.07
C MET A 1 -11.96 1.84 -22.13
N ASN A 2 -11.89 1.56 -20.84
CA ASN A 2 -12.72 2.29 -19.86
C ASN A 2 -12.11 3.66 -19.70
N LEU A 3 -12.86 4.70 -20.04
CA LEU A 3 -12.52 6.08 -19.70
C LEU A 3 -12.34 6.13 -18.17
N PRO A 4 -11.32 6.84 -17.65
CA PRO A 4 -11.18 7.00 -16.21
C PRO A 4 -12.48 7.59 -15.67
N SER A 5 -13.05 6.97 -14.64
CA SER A 5 -14.20 7.54 -13.94
C SER A 5 -13.81 8.94 -13.50
N SER A 6 -14.67 9.94 -13.74
CA SER A 6 -14.42 11.36 -13.46
C SER A 6 -14.14 11.63 -11.97
N GLN A 7 -14.33 10.67 -11.09
CA GLN A 7 -14.13 10.78 -9.65
C GLN A 7 -12.93 9.95 -9.18
N PRO A 8 -12.06 10.51 -8.32
CA PRO A 8 -10.94 9.79 -7.76
C PRO A 8 -11.40 8.66 -6.84
N LEU A 9 -10.65 7.55 -6.80
CA LEU A 9 -10.84 6.46 -5.84
C LEU A 9 -10.53 6.92 -4.42
N LEU A 10 -9.45 7.71 -4.26
CA LEU A 10 -9.05 8.33 -3.00
C LEU A 10 -8.83 9.83 -3.24
N SER A 11 -9.46 10.67 -2.42
CA SER A 11 -9.24 12.11 -2.41
C SER A 11 -8.93 12.57 -0.99
N VAL A 12 -7.88 13.35 -0.85
CA VAL A 12 -7.41 13.95 0.41
C VAL A 12 -7.24 15.43 0.19
N LYS A 13 -7.88 16.27 1.05
CA LYS A 13 -7.83 17.73 0.97
C LYS A 13 -7.42 18.34 2.29
N ASP A 14 -6.42 19.21 2.25
CA ASP A 14 -5.87 19.98 3.36
C ASP A 14 -5.56 19.14 4.61
N LEU A 15 -5.15 17.88 4.41
CA LEU A 15 -4.89 16.95 5.48
C LEU A 15 -3.73 17.43 6.34
N THR A 16 -4.02 17.62 7.62
CA THR A 16 -3.05 18.16 8.58
C THR A 16 -3.05 17.31 9.84
N ILE A 17 -1.85 16.91 10.29
CA ILE A 17 -1.64 16.27 11.58
C ILE A 17 -0.38 16.81 12.24
N ARG A 18 -0.44 16.98 13.56
CA ARG A 18 0.65 17.52 14.39
C ARG A 18 0.87 16.64 15.60
N PHE A 19 2.13 16.42 15.93
CA PHE A 19 2.55 15.79 17.19
C PHE A 19 3.34 16.82 18.01
N GLY A 20 2.79 17.22 19.15
CA GLY A 20 3.34 18.34 19.91
C GLY A 20 3.39 19.62 19.08
N GLY A 21 4.60 20.19 18.91
CA GLY A 21 4.82 21.41 18.10
C GLY A 21 5.12 21.14 16.61
N LEU A 22 5.32 19.89 16.19
CA LEU A 22 5.78 19.54 14.85
C LEU A 22 4.60 19.10 13.96
N TYR A 23 4.45 19.72 12.80
CA TYR A 23 3.55 19.25 11.76
C TYR A 23 4.16 18.02 11.06
N ALA A 24 3.55 16.85 11.23
CA ALA A 24 3.96 15.64 10.52
C ALA A 24 3.36 15.56 9.11
N LEU A 25 2.18 16.20 8.91
CA LEU A 25 1.58 16.50 7.60
C LEU A 25 0.99 17.89 7.68
N ASN A 26 1.24 18.71 6.66
CA ASN A 26 0.81 20.10 6.59
C ASN A 26 0.05 20.35 5.29
N LYS A 27 -1.28 20.41 5.37
CA LYS A 27 -2.21 20.69 4.25
C LYS A 27 -1.93 19.83 3.02
N ILE A 28 -1.78 18.53 3.20
CA ILE A 28 -1.57 17.60 2.09
C ILE A 28 -2.83 17.53 1.24
N ASN A 29 -2.67 17.78 -0.06
CA ASN A 29 -3.68 17.63 -1.07
C ASN A 29 -3.25 16.53 -2.05
N PHE A 30 -4.14 15.56 -2.27
CA PHE A 30 -3.78 14.34 -2.98
C PHE A 30 -5.02 13.66 -3.56
N GLU A 31 -4.91 13.14 -4.77
CA GLU A 31 -5.93 12.31 -5.40
C GLU A 31 -5.30 11.09 -6.02
N MET A 32 -6.03 9.98 -6.06
CA MET A 32 -5.63 8.75 -6.71
C MET A 32 -6.82 8.15 -7.44
N HIS A 33 -6.61 7.70 -8.68
CA HIS A 33 -7.65 7.10 -9.50
C HIS A 33 -7.67 5.56 -9.40
N SER A 34 -8.79 4.96 -9.83
CA SER A 34 -8.90 3.50 -9.89
C SER A 34 -7.89 2.91 -10.87
N HIS A 35 -7.30 1.76 -10.50
CA HIS A 35 -6.27 1.06 -11.27
C HIS A 35 -4.97 1.86 -11.47
N GLU A 36 -4.77 2.93 -10.71
CA GLU A 36 -3.50 3.65 -10.64
C GLU A 36 -2.53 2.92 -9.70
N SER A 37 -1.26 2.91 -10.06
CA SER A 37 -0.15 2.57 -9.17
C SER A 37 0.58 3.85 -8.79
N LEU A 38 0.52 4.23 -7.52
CA LEU A 38 1.09 5.46 -7.01
C LEU A 38 2.21 5.16 -6.04
N GLY A 39 3.38 5.75 -6.29
CA GLY A 39 4.53 5.73 -5.39
C GLY A 39 4.55 6.95 -4.48
N MET A 40 4.86 6.76 -3.21
CA MET A 40 5.17 7.86 -2.29
C MET A 40 6.61 7.72 -1.81
N ILE A 41 7.41 8.73 -2.06
CA ILE A 41 8.83 8.78 -1.67
C ILE A 41 9.12 10.01 -0.81
N GLY A 42 10.29 10.01 -0.18
CA GLY A 42 10.78 11.12 0.66
C GLY A 42 11.73 10.62 1.73
N PRO A 43 12.51 11.49 2.37
CA PRO A 43 13.45 11.10 3.42
C PRO A 43 12.74 10.50 4.65
N ASN A 44 13.52 9.91 5.55
CA ASN A 44 13.00 9.46 6.83
C ASN A 44 12.46 10.66 7.62
N GLY A 45 11.31 10.49 8.26
CA GLY A 45 10.63 11.57 8.98
C GLY A 45 9.84 12.54 8.09
N SER A 46 9.74 12.33 6.77
CA SER A 46 8.98 13.21 5.87
C SER A 46 7.45 13.15 6.03
N GLY A 47 6.92 12.18 6.78
CA GLY A 47 5.48 12.03 7.00
C GLY A 47 4.81 10.85 6.27
N LYS A 48 5.54 10.05 5.47
CA LYS A 48 4.95 8.92 4.70
C LYS A 48 4.17 7.93 5.57
N SER A 49 4.79 7.39 6.60
CA SER A 49 4.14 6.44 7.52
C SER A 49 3.00 7.11 8.30
N THR A 50 3.13 8.40 8.63
CA THR A 50 2.04 9.16 9.25
C THR A 50 0.87 9.28 8.30
N PHE A 51 1.11 9.58 7.02
CA PHE A 51 0.07 9.65 5.99
C PHE A 51 -0.71 8.32 5.88
N VAL A 52 -0.01 7.20 5.75
CA VAL A 52 -0.66 5.88 5.71
C VAL A 52 -1.41 5.57 7.01
N ASN A 53 -0.85 5.90 8.18
CA ASN A 53 -1.51 5.67 9.47
C ASN A 53 -2.80 6.51 9.62
N VAL A 54 -2.84 7.72 9.07
CA VAL A 54 -4.07 8.53 9.01
C VAL A 54 -5.09 7.88 8.08
N LEU A 55 -4.68 7.51 6.86
CA LEU A 55 -5.58 6.88 5.88
C LEU A 55 -6.16 5.55 6.37
N THR A 56 -5.42 4.83 7.19
CA THR A 56 -5.86 3.52 7.73
C THR A 56 -6.52 3.62 9.11
N GLY A 57 -6.85 4.85 9.57
CA GLY A 57 -7.59 5.08 10.81
C GLY A 57 -6.80 4.84 12.11
N HIS A 58 -5.45 4.76 12.04
CA HIS A 58 -4.61 4.65 13.22
C HIS A 58 -4.36 5.99 13.91
N PHE A 59 -4.40 7.09 13.14
CA PHE A 59 -4.30 8.45 13.65
C PHE A 59 -5.47 9.29 13.18
N THR A 60 -5.98 10.14 14.07
CA THR A 60 -6.99 11.13 13.73
C THR A 60 -6.29 12.42 13.29
N PRO A 61 -6.56 12.97 12.10
CA PRO A 61 -5.97 14.24 11.67
C PRO A 61 -6.54 15.41 12.48
N LEU A 62 -5.79 16.50 12.54
CA LEU A 62 -6.22 17.76 13.13
C LEU A 62 -7.30 18.45 12.26
N SER A 63 -7.11 18.37 10.93
CA SER A 63 -8.04 18.95 9.96
C SER A 63 -7.84 18.29 8.60
N GLY A 64 -8.77 18.56 7.67
CA GLY A 64 -8.76 18.06 6.30
C GLY A 64 -9.93 17.13 6.02
N GLU A 65 -10.08 16.78 4.75
CA GLU A 65 -11.09 15.85 4.27
C GLU A 65 -10.43 14.64 3.65
N MET A 66 -11.02 13.47 3.86
CA MET A 66 -10.58 12.22 3.24
C MET A 66 -11.80 11.45 2.74
N VAL A 67 -11.82 11.15 1.45
CA VAL A 67 -12.89 10.40 0.77
C VAL A 67 -12.27 9.20 0.06
N PHE A 68 -12.81 8.01 0.28
CA PHE A 68 -12.42 6.78 -0.39
C PHE A 68 -13.66 6.08 -0.95
N ALA A 69 -13.64 5.73 -2.23
CA ALA A 69 -14.77 5.09 -2.93
C ALA A 69 -16.10 5.84 -2.69
N ASN A 70 -16.06 7.18 -2.78
CA ASN A 70 -17.18 8.11 -2.56
C ASN A 70 -17.75 8.12 -1.12
N GLN A 71 -17.02 7.64 -0.14
CA GLN A 71 -17.42 7.63 1.28
C GLN A 71 -16.38 8.36 2.12
N THR A 72 -16.84 9.14 3.13
CA THR A 72 -15.91 9.77 4.07
C THR A 72 -15.15 8.73 4.90
N MET A 73 -13.85 8.94 5.06
CA MET A 73 -12.97 8.12 5.89
C MET A 73 -12.86 8.64 7.32
N LEU A 74 -13.15 9.92 7.55
CA LEU A 74 -13.04 10.56 8.87
C LEU A 74 -13.98 9.89 9.87
N GLY A 75 -13.42 9.51 11.03
CA GLY A 75 -14.18 8.85 12.09
C GLY A 75 -14.47 7.37 11.84
N GLN A 76 -14.05 6.82 10.71
CA GLN A 76 -14.18 5.38 10.44
C GLN A 76 -13.12 4.57 11.20
N SER A 77 -13.52 3.40 11.72
CA SER A 77 -12.57 2.44 12.27
C SER A 77 -11.74 1.78 11.18
N SER A 78 -10.54 1.28 11.54
CA SER A 78 -9.70 0.52 10.59
C SER A 78 -10.45 -0.68 9.99
N HIS A 79 -11.29 -1.36 10.77
CA HIS A 79 -12.15 -2.43 10.29
C HIS A 79 -13.10 -1.94 9.19
N LYS A 80 -13.77 -0.81 9.41
CA LYS A 80 -14.69 -0.24 8.42
C LYS A 80 -13.98 0.18 7.13
N LEU A 81 -12.76 0.71 7.23
CA LEU A 81 -11.95 1.04 6.07
C LEU A 81 -11.58 -0.21 5.26
N VAL A 82 -11.30 -1.35 5.93
CA VAL A 82 -11.10 -2.64 5.26
C VAL A 82 -12.36 -3.11 4.54
N GLU A 83 -13.55 -3.02 5.16
CA GLU A 83 -14.83 -3.32 4.51
C GLU A 83 -15.09 -2.44 3.28
N MET A 84 -14.65 -1.20 3.29
CA MET A 84 -14.72 -0.29 2.14
C MET A 84 -13.77 -0.70 1.00
N GLY A 85 -12.80 -1.59 1.29
CA GLY A 85 -11.80 -2.11 0.34
C GLY A 85 -10.43 -1.45 0.44
N LEU A 86 -10.11 -0.76 1.55
CA LEU A 86 -8.77 -0.21 1.79
C LEU A 86 -7.97 -1.17 2.66
N CYS A 87 -6.98 -1.83 2.08
CA CYS A 87 -6.10 -2.77 2.78
C CYS A 87 -4.65 -2.27 2.79
N ARG A 88 -3.86 -2.70 3.78
CA ARG A 88 -2.42 -2.40 3.83
C ARG A 88 -1.59 -3.61 4.24
N THR A 89 -0.35 -3.65 3.77
CA THR A 89 0.73 -4.43 4.38
C THR A 89 1.54 -3.54 5.32
N TYR A 90 2.51 -4.13 6.00
CA TYR A 90 3.36 -3.41 6.95
C TYR A 90 4.84 -3.64 6.62
N GLN A 91 5.68 -2.69 6.98
CA GLN A 91 7.12 -2.81 6.84
C GLN A 91 7.66 -4.10 7.51
N ALA A 92 7.26 -4.35 8.76
CA ALA A 92 7.44 -5.67 9.40
C ALA A 92 6.23 -6.54 9.05
N VAL A 93 6.48 -7.69 8.40
CA VAL A 93 5.45 -8.64 7.98
C VAL A 93 4.56 -9.04 9.15
N ARG A 94 3.25 -8.99 8.96
CA ARG A 94 2.26 -9.34 9.98
C ARG A 94 1.52 -10.61 9.62
N VAL A 95 2.07 -11.74 10.07
CA VAL A 95 1.48 -13.07 9.99
C VAL A 95 1.43 -13.73 11.37
N PHE A 96 0.51 -14.64 11.57
CA PHE A 96 0.42 -15.43 12.81
C PHE A 96 1.46 -16.56 12.74
N GLY A 97 2.67 -16.33 13.24
CA GLY A 97 3.81 -17.22 13.10
C GLY A 97 3.59 -18.65 13.60
N ASN A 98 2.81 -18.86 14.64
CA ASN A 98 2.48 -20.17 15.21
C ASN A 98 1.28 -20.87 14.54
N LEU A 99 0.72 -20.27 13.49
CA LEU A 99 -0.30 -20.90 12.65
C LEU A 99 0.30 -21.29 11.30
N THR A 100 -0.28 -22.29 10.65
CA THR A 100 0.11 -22.65 9.29
C THR A 100 -0.22 -21.53 8.30
N VAL A 101 0.42 -21.56 7.13
CA VAL A 101 0.12 -20.65 6.02
C VAL A 101 -1.39 -20.70 5.69
N GLN A 102 -1.95 -21.91 5.55
CA GLN A 102 -3.39 -22.09 5.30
C GLN A 102 -4.25 -21.40 6.37
N ARG A 103 -3.94 -21.60 7.67
CA ARG A 103 -4.72 -21.01 8.76
C ARG A 103 -4.64 -19.49 8.80
N ASN A 104 -3.50 -18.90 8.43
CA ASN A 104 -3.38 -17.45 8.28
C ASN A 104 -4.34 -16.90 7.22
N ILE A 105 -4.44 -17.60 6.07
CA ILE A 105 -5.34 -17.22 4.99
C ILE A 105 -6.80 -17.39 5.40
N ASP A 106 -7.14 -18.52 6.04
CA ASP A 106 -8.51 -18.79 6.51
C ASP A 106 -9.02 -17.70 7.46
N ILE A 107 -8.19 -17.31 8.44
CA ILE A 107 -8.56 -16.27 9.42
C ILE A 107 -8.79 -14.93 8.72
N SER A 108 -7.97 -14.56 7.75
CA SER A 108 -8.15 -13.29 7.02
C SER A 108 -9.45 -13.27 6.24
N SER A 109 -9.85 -14.40 5.65
CA SER A 109 -11.09 -14.50 4.88
C SER A 109 -12.36 -14.36 5.72
N LEU A 110 -12.30 -14.68 7.04
CA LEU A 110 -13.43 -14.54 7.96
C LEU A 110 -13.85 -13.08 8.20
N LEU A 111 -12.97 -12.11 7.93
CA LEU A 111 -13.25 -10.69 8.20
C LEU A 111 -14.40 -10.13 7.35
N LEU A 112 -14.64 -10.67 6.17
CA LEU A 112 -15.70 -10.21 5.25
C LEU A 112 -16.92 -11.15 5.22
N GLN A 113 -16.99 -12.15 6.07
CA GLN A 113 -18.08 -13.14 6.12
C GLN A 113 -18.41 -13.69 4.71
N ASP A 114 -19.59 -13.38 4.16
CA ASP A 114 -20.06 -13.90 2.88
C ASP A 114 -19.50 -13.14 1.64
N ALA A 115 -18.73 -12.08 1.84
CA ALA A 115 -18.20 -11.23 0.77
C ALA A 115 -16.78 -11.62 0.31
N GLY A 116 -16.28 -12.80 0.69
CA GLY A 116 -14.96 -13.31 0.32
C GLY A 116 -14.76 -13.52 -1.19
N ILE A 117 -13.53 -13.86 -1.58
CA ILE A 117 -13.19 -14.23 -2.97
C ILE A 117 -13.80 -15.59 -3.34
N SER A 118 -14.06 -15.82 -4.64
CA SER A 118 -14.51 -17.14 -5.12
C SER A 118 -13.41 -18.21 -4.94
N GLN A 119 -13.79 -19.49 -4.95
CA GLN A 119 -12.85 -20.61 -4.89
C GLN A 119 -11.87 -20.60 -6.08
N GLU A 120 -12.30 -20.11 -7.25
CA GLU A 120 -11.46 -19.97 -8.43
C GLU A 120 -10.41 -18.88 -8.22
N GLN A 121 -10.82 -17.71 -7.72
CA GLN A 121 -9.89 -16.63 -7.37
C GLN A 121 -8.92 -17.03 -6.26
N TYR A 122 -9.39 -17.78 -5.26
CA TYR A 122 -8.55 -18.31 -4.19
C TYR A 122 -7.43 -19.20 -4.75
N LYS A 123 -7.77 -20.16 -5.61
CA LYS A 123 -6.78 -21.03 -6.26
C LYS A 123 -5.82 -20.22 -7.15
N LEU A 124 -6.37 -19.31 -7.96
CA LEU A 124 -5.56 -18.44 -8.82
C LEU A 124 -4.50 -17.68 -8.02
N TYR A 125 -4.88 -17.08 -6.90
CA TYR A 125 -3.94 -16.32 -6.06
C TYR A 125 -2.91 -17.23 -5.36
N LEU A 126 -3.30 -18.43 -4.91
CA LEU A 126 -2.36 -19.39 -4.33
C LEU A 126 -1.30 -19.83 -5.35
N ASP A 127 -1.73 -20.17 -6.57
CA ASP A 127 -0.84 -20.57 -7.65
C ASP A 127 0.09 -19.42 -8.06
N TRP A 128 -0.49 -18.24 -8.25
CA TRP A 128 0.23 -17.03 -8.65
C TRP A 128 1.29 -16.61 -7.61
N LEU A 129 0.96 -16.67 -6.31
CA LEU A 129 1.89 -16.37 -5.22
C LEU A 129 2.83 -17.54 -4.90
N ASN A 130 2.66 -18.70 -5.57
CA ASN A 130 3.40 -19.93 -5.32
C ASN A 130 3.42 -20.33 -3.83
N LEU A 131 2.25 -20.32 -3.18
CA LEU A 131 2.09 -20.65 -1.76
C LEU A 131 1.69 -22.12 -1.53
N ASN A 132 1.25 -22.85 -2.54
CA ASN A 132 0.83 -24.25 -2.43
C ASN A 132 1.86 -25.16 -1.73
N PRO A 133 3.17 -25.07 -2.04
CA PRO A 133 4.17 -25.95 -1.42
C PRO A 133 4.34 -25.76 0.09
N VAL A 134 3.89 -24.60 0.62
CA VAL A 134 4.12 -24.22 2.01
C VAL A 134 2.85 -24.12 2.85
N LEU A 135 1.67 -24.45 2.31
CA LEU A 135 0.36 -24.29 2.99
C LEU A 135 0.31 -24.93 4.37
N ASN A 136 0.94 -26.10 4.55
CA ASN A 136 0.94 -26.84 5.80
C ASN A 136 2.10 -26.47 6.74
N LYS A 137 3.05 -25.60 6.31
CA LYS A 137 4.14 -25.14 7.18
C LYS A 137 3.65 -24.03 8.11
N LEU A 138 4.27 -23.91 9.29
CA LEU A 138 4.05 -22.78 10.16
C LEU A 138 4.58 -21.49 9.51
N ALA A 139 3.89 -20.38 9.65
CA ALA A 139 4.29 -19.12 9.03
C ALA A 139 5.65 -18.59 9.55
N LYS A 140 6.09 -19.00 10.74
CA LYS A 140 7.43 -18.69 11.25
C LYS A 140 8.56 -19.53 10.61
N ASP A 141 8.22 -20.66 9.98
CA ASP A 141 9.19 -21.62 9.42
C ASP A 141 9.38 -21.45 7.90
N ILE A 142 8.69 -20.49 7.29
CA ILE A 142 8.86 -20.11 5.89
C ILE A 142 9.77 -18.88 5.76
N THR A 143 10.35 -18.66 4.56
CA THR A 143 11.26 -17.53 4.29
C THR A 143 10.55 -16.18 4.41
N LEU A 144 11.30 -15.09 4.58
CA LEU A 144 10.75 -13.73 4.59
C LEU A 144 9.95 -13.44 3.31
N PHE A 145 10.43 -13.87 2.17
CA PHE A 145 9.76 -13.70 0.89
C PHE A 145 8.41 -14.43 0.85
N GLU A 146 8.36 -15.68 1.31
CA GLU A 146 7.12 -16.45 1.44
C GLU A 146 6.15 -15.79 2.45
N GLN A 147 6.66 -15.24 3.56
CA GLN A 147 5.84 -14.50 4.52
C GLN A 147 5.23 -13.23 3.91
N ARG A 148 5.98 -12.49 3.08
CA ARG A 148 5.45 -11.33 2.35
C ARG A 148 4.37 -11.75 1.34
N LYS A 149 4.59 -12.84 0.61
CA LYS A 149 3.57 -13.42 -0.28
C LYS A 149 2.32 -13.88 0.50
N LEU A 150 2.51 -14.48 1.66
CA LEU A 150 1.40 -14.84 2.56
C LEU A 150 0.63 -13.58 3.02
N GLU A 151 1.32 -12.52 3.43
CA GLU A 151 0.67 -11.27 3.82
C GLU A 151 -0.12 -10.67 2.65
N LEU A 152 0.42 -10.68 1.43
CA LEU A 152 -0.33 -10.29 0.22
C LEU A 152 -1.57 -11.15 0.03
N MET A 153 -1.46 -12.48 0.09
CA MET A 153 -2.60 -13.40 -0.02
C MET A 153 -3.70 -13.06 1.00
N MET A 154 -3.33 -12.84 2.26
CA MET A 154 -4.27 -12.45 3.32
C MET A 154 -4.99 -11.13 3.00
N ARG A 155 -4.35 -10.17 2.31
CA ARG A 155 -5.01 -8.93 1.88
C ARG A 155 -5.89 -9.13 0.65
N LEU A 156 -5.47 -9.97 -0.29
CA LEU A 156 -6.23 -10.25 -1.50
C LEU A 156 -7.55 -10.97 -1.21
N THR A 157 -7.61 -11.82 -0.17
CA THR A 157 -8.89 -12.42 0.28
C THR A 157 -9.93 -11.39 0.69
N LEU A 158 -9.51 -10.16 1.05
CA LEU A 158 -10.38 -9.05 1.43
C LEU A 158 -10.85 -8.20 0.23
N ARG A 159 -10.55 -8.61 -1.01
CA ARG A 159 -10.97 -7.93 -2.25
C ARG A 159 -10.65 -6.43 -2.25
N PRO A 160 -9.39 -6.03 -2.06
CA PRO A 160 -9.04 -4.62 -1.94
C PRO A 160 -9.35 -3.85 -3.22
N LYS A 161 -9.94 -2.65 -3.09
CA LYS A 161 -10.00 -1.63 -4.15
C LYS A 161 -8.70 -0.83 -4.19
N LEU A 162 -8.06 -0.69 -3.03
CA LEU A 162 -6.76 -0.07 -2.85
C LEU A 162 -5.92 -0.89 -1.88
N LEU A 163 -4.76 -1.35 -2.34
CA LEU A 163 -3.76 -2.01 -1.53
C LEU A 163 -2.58 -1.08 -1.28
N MET A 164 -2.37 -0.71 -0.03
CA MET A 164 -1.23 0.10 0.41
C MET A 164 -0.08 -0.82 0.83
N LEU A 165 1.07 -0.65 0.20
CA LEU A 165 2.27 -1.45 0.41
C LEU A 165 3.35 -0.59 1.08
N ASP A 166 3.79 -1.00 2.26
CA ASP A 166 4.80 -0.30 3.05
C ASP A 166 6.12 -1.07 2.96
N GLU A 167 7.04 -0.59 2.12
CA GLU A 167 8.35 -1.19 1.81
C GLU A 167 8.27 -2.70 1.46
N PRO A 168 7.50 -3.07 0.41
CA PRO A 168 7.20 -4.48 0.12
C PRO A 168 8.42 -5.32 -0.24
N VAL A 169 9.53 -4.70 -0.63
CA VAL A 169 10.79 -5.41 -0.99
C VAL A 169 11.86 -5.32 0.10
N GLY A 170 11.59 -4.67 1.20
CA GLY A 170 12.56 -4.51 2.29
C GLY A 170 13.04 -5.86 2.84
N GLY A 171 14.38 -6.06 2.93
CA GLY A 171 15.01 -7.27 3.44
C GLY A 171 15.04 -8.46 2.48
N LEU A 172 14.56 -8.32 1.24
CA LEU A 172 14.58 -9.36 0.23
C LEU A 172 15.91 -9.41 -0.54
N ALA A 173 16.32 -10.60 -1.01
CA ALA A 173 17.43 -10.76 -1.93
C ALA A 173 17.08 -10.20 -3.32
N THR A 174 18.10 -9.85 -4.12
CA THR A 174 17.89 -9.21 -5.44
C THR A 174 16.97 -10.02 -6.38
N SER A 175 17.07 -11.35 -6.38
CA SER A 175 16.18 -12.22 -7.16
C SER A 175 14.72 -12.14 -6.68
N GLU A 176 14.52 -12.13 -5.35
CA GLU A 176 13.20 -12.03 -4.72
C GLU A 176 12.58 -10.65 -4.94
N VAL A 177 13.39 -9.57 -4.95
CA VAL A 177 12.95 -8.21 -5.32
C VAL A 177 12.39 -8.21 -6.74
N ASN A 178 13.10 -8.86 -7.70
CA ASN A 178 12.63 -8.93 -9.09
C ASN A 178 11.30 -9.68 -9.20
N GLU A 179 11.18 -10.82 -8.52
CA GLU A 179 9.94 -11.60 -8.49
C GLU A 179 8.80 -10.79 -7.87
N MET A 180 9.04 -10.12 -6.73
CA MET A 180 8.04 -9.28 -6.08
C MET A 180 7.57 -8.13 -7.00
N ILE A 181 8.47 -7.47 -7.71
CA ILE A 181 8.12 -6.42 -8.67
C ILE A 181 7.19 -6.97 -9.76
N GLN A 182 7.47 -8.16 -10.31
CA GLN A 182 6.61 -8.77 -11.33
C GLN A 182 5.22 -9.10 -10.76
N LEU A 183 5.16 -9.71 -9.56
CA LEU A 183 3.90 -9.97 -8.86
C LEU A 183 3.09 -8.68 -8.66
N LEU A 184 3.72 -7.59 -8.24
CA LEU A 184 3.02 -6.32 -8.02
C LEU A 184 2.57 -5.65 -9.34
N LYS A 185 3.34 -5.80 -10.44
CA LYS A 185 2.91 -5.34 -11.77
C LYS A 185 1.66 -6.06 -12.26
N GLU A 186 1.58 -7.37 -12.05
CA GLU A 186 0.41 -8.16 -12.40
C GLU A 186 -0.79 -7.81 -11.50
N LEU A 187 -0.55 -7.61 -10.20
CA LEU A 187 -1.58 -7.24 -9.23
C LEU A 187 -2.31 -5.94 -9.59
N LYS A 188 -1.63 -4.99 -10.21
CA LYS A 188 -2.18 -3.72 -10.68
C LYS A 188 -3.41 -3.89 -11.59
N GLN A 189 -3.54 -5.02 -12.29
CA GLN A 189 -4.71 -5.30 -13.15
C GLN A 189 -5.99 -5.53 -12.32
N TYR A 190 -5.85 -5.92 -11.05
CA TYR A 190 -6.94 -6.30 -10.16
C TYR A 190 -7.28 -5.26 -9.10
N THR A 191 -6.30 -4.45 -8.69
CA THR A 191 -6.49 -3.45 -7.63
C THR A 191 -5.59 -2.24 -7.85
N SER A 192 -5.97 -1.10 -7.29
CA SER A 192 -5.10 0.08 -7.22
C SER A 192 -3.99 -0.18 -6.20
N ILE A 193 -2.79 0.30 -6.47
CA ILE A 193 -1.63 0.11 -5.60
C ILE A 193 -1.09 1.45 -5.14
N PHE A 194 -0.95 1.61 -3.83
CA PHE A 194 -0.20 2.71 -3.23
C PHE A 194 1.04 2.15 -2.57
N VAL A 195 2.22 2.51 -3.04
CA VAL A 195 3.48 1.97 -2.53
C VAL A 195 4.35 3.04 -1.90
N ILE A 196 4.76 2.80 -0.65
CA ILE A 196 5.84 3.54 0.00
C ILE A 196 7.13 2.76 -0.22
N GLU A 197 8.10 3.39 -0.84
CA GLU A 197 9.42 2.81 -1.10
C GLU A 197 10.51 3.87 -1.11
N HIS A 198 11.70 3.43 -0.77
CA HIS A 198 12.91 4.25 -0.86
C HIS A 198 13.85 3.77 -2.00
N THR A 199 13.56 2.59 -2.56
CA THR A 199 14.32 2.01 -3.66
C THR A 199 13.81 2.57 -5.00
N MET A 200 14.55 3.50 -5.59
CA MET A 200 14.15 4.19 -6.82
C MET A 200 13.85 3.24 -7.98
N ARG A 201 14.54 2.11 -8.06
CA ARG A 201 14.26 1.08 -9.07
C ARG A 201 12.83 0.55 -8.94
N VAL A 202 12.40 0.21 -7.73
CA VAL A 202 11.05 -0.31 -7.47
C VAL A 202 9.99 0.72 -7.88
N ILE A 203 10.20 1.97 -7.48
CA ILE A 203 9.30 3.08 -7.84
C ILE A 203 9.20 3.26 -9.36
N LYS A 204 10.34 3.27 -10.07
CA LYS A 204 10.36 3.38 -11.55
C LYS A 204 9.61 2.26 -12.25
N GLU A 205 9.68 1.05 -11.70
CA GLU A 205 9.10 -0.13 -12.32
C GLU A 205 7.61 -0.32 -11.99
N LEU A 206 7.15 0.16 -10.83
CA LEU A 206 5.78 -0.07 -10.36
C LEU A 206 4.86 1.13 -10.52
N ALA A 207 5.36 2.35 -10.28
CA ALA A 207 4.49 3.52 -10.17
C ALA A 207 4.20 4.16 -11.54
N ASP A 208 2.93 4.51 -11.77
CA ASP A 208 2.53 5.39 -12.87
C ASP A 208 2.80 6.84 -12.53
N ARG A 209 2.65 7.18 -11.26
CA ARG A 209 2.82 8.52 -10.71
C ARG A 209 3.50 8.44 -9.35
N VAL A 210 4.27 9.45 -9.02
CA VAL A 210 5.04 9.54 -7.77
C VAL A 210 4.73 10.86 -7.08
N VAL A 211 4.45 10.76 -5.79
CA VAL A 211 4.32 11.89 -4.87
C VAL A 211 5.55 11.95 -3.98
N VAL A 212 6.13 13.13 -3.83
CA VAL A 212 7.28 13.36 -2.96
C VAL A 212 6.86 14.16 -1.74
N LEU A 213 7.11 13.58 -0.55
CA LEU A 213 6.91 14.25 0.73
C LEU A 213 8.25 14.65 1.34
N ILE A 214 8.36 15.89 1.80
CA ILE A 214 9.49 16.39 2.59
C ILE A 214 8.93 17.25 3.74
N ALA A 215 9.38 16.99 4.96
CA ALA A 215 8.99 17.73 6.16
C ALA A 215 7.45 17.92 6.30
N GLY A 216 6.68 16.90 5.94
CA GLY A 216 5.22 16.93 6.03
C GLY A 216 4.52 17.67 4.89
N GLU A 217 5.23 18.09 3.85
CA GLU A 217 4.67 18.79 2.69
C GLU A 217 4.84 18.00 1.40
N LYS A 218 3.85 18.09 0.51
CA LYS A 218 3.95 17.55 -0.84
C LYS A 218 4.72 18.53 -1.74
N ILE A 219 5.94 18.17 -2.13
CA ILE A 219 6.80 19.06 -2.92
C ILE A 219 6.77 18.78 -4.42
N ALA A 220 6.40 17.57 -4.81
CA ALA A 220 6.28 17.18 -6.20
C ALA A 220 5.23 16.08 -6.37
N ASP A 221 4.64 16.00 -7.57
CA ASP A 221 3.61 15.05 -7.96
C ASP A 221 3.61 14.92 -9.48
N GLY A 222 3.93 13.74 -10.01
CA GLY A 222 4.03 13.52 -11.46
C GLY A 222 4.60 12.15 -11.85
N PRO A 223 4.79 11.88 -13.14
CA PRO A 223 5.39 10.65 -13.63
C PRO A 223 6.80 10.44 -13.06
N PRO A 224 7.23 9.17 -12.83
CA PRO A 224 8.55 8.87 -12.25
C PRO A 224 9.71 9.54 -12.98
N ALA A 225 9.66 9.62 -14.32
CA ALA A 225 10.72 10.24 -15.12
C ALA A 225 10.90 11.74 -14.83
N GLU A 226 9.80 12.47 -14.65
CA GLU A 226 9.82 13.90 -14.32
C GLU A 226 10.27 14.15 -12.88
N ILE A 227 9.77 13.33 -11.94
CA ILE A 227 10.14 13.45 -10.52
C ILE A 227 11.63 13.26 -10.32
N LEU A 228 12.24 12.28 -11.00
CA LEU A 228 13.66 11.97 -10.85
C LEU A 228 14.60 13.02 -11.50
N THR A 229 14.08 13.88 -12.36
CA THR A 229 14.81 15.01 -12.95
C THR A 229 14.47 16.35 -12.32
N ASN A 230 13.52 16.35 -11.37
CA ASN A 230 13.11 17.57 -10.67
C ASN A 230 14.22 18.07 -9.74
N GLN A 231 14.73 19.28 -10.00
CA GLN A 231 15.88 19.85 -9.27
C GLN A 231 15.64 19.97 -7.77
N ARG A 232 14.40 20.26 -7.34
CA ARG A 232 14.04 20.33 -5.93
C ARG A 232 14.10 18.96 -5.26
N VAL A 233 13.60 17.92 -5.93
CA VAL A 233 13.67 16.53 -5.46
C VAL A 233 15.12 16.05 -5.38
N ILE A 234 15.93 16.37 -6.39
CA ILE A 234 17.36 16.03 -6.41
C ILE A 234 18.07 16.67 -5.21
N ASN A 235 17.89 17.96 -5.00
CA ASN A 235 18.58 18.69 -3.94
C ASN A 235 18.12 18.30 -2.53
N GLU A 236 16.81 18.13 -2.32
CA GLU A 236 16.24 17.93 -0.97
C GLU A 236 16.11 16.46 -0.57
N TYR A 237 16.14 15.53 -1.52
CA TYR A 237 15.93 14.10 -1.23
C TYR A 237 17.03 13.19 -1.77
N LEU A 238 17.47 13.34 -3.04
CA LEU A 238 18.44 12.42 -3.65
C LEU A 238 19.87 12.74 -3.28
N GLY A 239 20.17 13.97 -2.84
CA GLY A 239 21.49 14.35 -2.30
C GLY A 239 22.63 14.28 -3.31
N ILE A 240 22.33 14.45 -4.63
CA ILE A 240 23.30 14.39 -5.73
C ILE A 240 23.65 15.80 -6.18
#